data_53d15165f73f2ea8641c766de2fd0ad7
#
_entry.id   53d15165f73f2ea8641c766de2fd0ad7
#
_cell.length_a   1.000
_cell.length_b   1.000
_cell.length_c   1.000
_cell.angle_alpha   90.00
_cell.angle_beta   90.00
_cell.angle_gamma   90.00
#
_symmetry.space_group_name_H-M   'P 1'
#
loop_
_entity.id
_entity.type
_entity.pdbx_description
1 polymer ?
#
loop_
_entity_poly.entity_id
_entity_poly.type
_entity_poly.pdbx_seq_one_letter_code
_entity_poly.pdbx_strand_id
1 'polypeptide(L)'
;SFPLEMLNSSNVDYVINPLNRKLTEDELVEMISDFEVVIAGTEPITRKVIDSAKNLKLISRVGIGLDNVDLLAAREKGISVCYTPDAPAPAVAELTIGLMLSLLRMVHVSNSQLHNGLWERKFGRRMANVTIGIIGAGRIGGRVARKITRAFGTPRFLVNDINPDNDLSREIKLEWSSKEKIYREADIISLHLPLTAETRNMITRQDLLCMKSDAMIINTARGGIINEKDLFDVLKSGHLAGAAIDVFEQEPYLGPLAEIERCILTAHLGSMSVD
;
A
#
# COMPACT_ATOMS: atom_id res chain seq x y z
N SER A 1 -12.45 0.68 23.75
CA SER A 1 -12.65 0.08 22.43
C SER A 1 -12.84 -1.43 22.55
N PHE A 2 -13.56 -2.06 21.63
CA PHE A 2 -13.88 -3.48 21.64
C PHE A 2 -12.66 -4.43 21.89
N PRO A 3 -11.49 -4.24 21.27
CA PRO A 3 -10.32 -5.06 21.57
C PRO A 3 -9.86 -4.99 23.03
N LEU A 4 -9.88 -3.81 23.64
CA LEU A 4 -9.48 -3.64 25.05
C LEU A 4 -10.51 -4.26 26.00
N GLU A 5 -11.80 -4.20 25.66
CA GLU A 5 -12.86 -4.86 26.41
C GLU A 5 -12.70 -6.38 26.38
N MET A 6 -12.29 -6.93 25.22
CA MET A 6 -11.97 -8.36 25.09
C MET A 6 -10.78 -8.77 25.97
N LEU A 7 -9.69 -8.01 25.97
CA LEU A 7 -8.52 -8.29 26.80
C LEU A 7 -8.89 -8.26 28.29
N ASN A 8 -9.63 -7.23 28.73
CA ASN A 8 -10.10 -7.11 30.10
C ASN A 8 -11.01 -8.28 30.51
N SER A 9 -11.96 -8.66 29.63
CA SER A 9 -12.88 -9.77 29.92
C SER A 9 -12.20 -11.13 29.93
N SER A 10 -11.07 -11.26 29.24
CA SER A 10 -10.26 -12.49 29.18
C SER A 10 -9.23 -12.59 30.31
N ASN A 11 -9.24 -11.64 31.25
CA ASN A 11 -8.31 -11.57 32.39
C ASN A 11 -6.83 -11.62 31.97
N VAL A 12 -6.50 -10.88 30.88
CA VAL A 12 -5.15 -10.77 30.34
C VAL A 12 -4.53 -9.47 30.85
N ASP A 13 -3.37 -9.58 31.47
CA ASP A 13 -2.55 -8.41 31.82
C ASP A 13 -1.91 -7.85 30.55
N TYR A 14 -2.11 -6.57 30.29
CA TYR A 14 -1.56 -5.91 29.10
C TYR A 14 -1.06 -4.52 29.38
N VAL A 15 -0.11 -4.08 28.60
CA VAL A 15 0.43 -2.71 28.58
C VAL A 15 0.20 -2.12 27.19
N ILE A 16 -0.47 -0.96 27.14
CA ILE A 16 -0.59 -0.19 25.92
C ILE A 16 0.68 0.63 25.76
N ASN A 17 1.19 0.76 24.55
CA ASN A 17 2.32 1.60 24.22
C ASN A 17 2.15 3.02 24.82
N PRO A 18 2.96 3.39 25.81
CA PRO A 18 2.78 4.65 26.56
C PRO A 18 3.20 5.90 25.75
N LEU A 19 3.94 5.71 24.64
CA LEU A 19 4.47 6.82 23.85
C LEU A 19 3.46 7.37 22.83
N ASN A 20 2.33 6.69 22.60
CA ASN A 20 1.29 7.10 21.65
C ASN A 20 1.82 7.40 20.23
N ARG A 21 2.91 6.76 19.83
CA ARG A 21 3.52 6.81 18.52
C ARG A 21 4.20 5.48 18.21
N LYS A 22 4.60 5.28 16.96
CA LYS A 22 5.40 4.12 16.56
C LYS A 22 6.67 4.05 17.40
N LEU A 23 6.95 2.87 17.98
CA LEU A 23 8.17 2.61 18.71
C LEU A 23 9.34 2.44 17.74
N THR A 24 10.50 2.91 18.16
CA THR A 24 11.76 2.61 17.50
C THR A 24 12.25 1.21 17.90
N GLU A 25 13.26 0.70 17.19
CA GLU A 25 13.87 -0.59 17.52
C GLU A 25 14.43 -0.61 18.93
N ASP A 26 15.14 0.45 19.33
CA ASP A 26 15.78 0.52 20.67
C ASP A 26 14.74 0.59 21.79
N GLU A 27 13.67 1.34 21.61
CA GLU A 27 12.54 1.39 22.56
C GLU A 27 11.86 0.02 22.71
N LEU A 28 11.69 -0.72 21.61
CA LEU A 28 11.15 -2.08 21.67
C LEU A 28 12.10 -3.02 22.42
N VAL A 29 13.41 -2.93 22.20
CA VAL A 29 14.41 -3.72 22.92
C VAL A 29 14.31 -3.53 24.44
N GLU A 30 14.10 -2.29 24.88
CA GLU A 30 13.98 -1.95 26.30
C GLU A 30 12.67 -2.48 26.92
N MET A 31 11.58 -2.48 26.13
CA MET A 31 10.24 -2.78 26.65
C MET A 31 9.86 -4.26 26.56
N ILE A 32 10.35 -5.02 25.57
CA ILE A 32 9.76 -6.32 25.17
C ILE A 32 10.17 -7.49 26.06
N SER A 33 11.20 -7.35 26.91
CA SER A 33 11.84 -8.47 27.63
C SER A 33 10.89 -9.31 28.46
N ASP A 34 9.88 -8.69 29.06
CA ASP A 34 8.99 -9.31 30.05
C ASP A 34 7.66 -9.82 29.47
N PHE A 35 7.40 -9.54 28.20
CA PHE A 35 6.14 -9.90 27.55
C PHE A 35 6.20 -11.28 26.89
N GLU A 36 5.13 -12.06 27.04
CA GLU A 36 4.95 -13.33 26.34
C GLU A 36 4.32 -13.16 24.95
N VAL A 37 3.53 -12.09 24.76
CA VAL A 37 2.82 -11.77 23.51
C VAL A 37 3.01 -10.30 23.16
N VAL A 38 3.26 -10.02 21.90
CA VAL A 38 3.20 -8.68 21.37
C VAL A 38 2.13 -8.59 20.29
N ILE A 39 1.23 -7.61 20.41
CA ILE A 39 0.32 -7.19 19.34
C ILE A 39 1.00 -6.04 18.62
N ALA A 40 1.45 -6.29 17.39
CA ALA A 40 2.31 -5.38 16.65
C ALA A 40 1.59 -4.69 15.49
N GLY A 41 1.81 -3.41 15.35
CA GLY A 41 1.48 -2.60 14.17
C GLY A 41 2.60 -2.64 13.13
N THR A 42 3.20 -1.49 12.85
CA THR A 42 4.28 -1.33 11.86
C THR A 42 5.66 -1.19 12.51
N GLU A 43 5.78 -1.43 13.80
CA GLU A 43 7.03 -1.36 14.57
C GLU A 43 8.05 -2.37 14.04
N PRO A 44 9.36 -2.04 14.05
CA PRO A 44 10.39 -2.93 13.55
C PRO A 44 10.69 -4.04 14.56
N ILE A 45 10.19 -5.25 14.32
CA ILE A 45 10.50 -6.44 15.14
C ILE A 45 11.65 -7.18 14.48
N THR A 46 12.82 -6.60 14.62
CA THR A 46 14.07 -7.10 14.06
C THR A 46 14.64 -8.25 14.87
N ARG A 47 15.71 -8.87 14.38
CA ARG A 47 16.50 -9.87 15.12
C ARG A 47 16.94 -9.33 16.49
N LYS A 48 17.40 -8.08 16.56
CA LYS A 48 17.83 -7.43 17.81
C LYS A 48 16.70 -7.38 18.86
N VAL A 49 15.48 -7.01 18.42
CA VAL A 49 14.28 -7.01 19.28
C VAL A 49 13.93 -8.42 19.73
N ILE A 50 13.90 -9.39 18.80
CA ILE A 50 13.61 -10.80 19.10
C ILE A 50 14.65 -11.40 20.04
N ASP A 51 15.93 -11.04 19.90
CA ASP A 51 17.01 -11.53 20.75
C ASP A 51 16.91 -10.99 22.19
N SER A 52 16.38 -9.79 22.38
CA SER A 52 16.14 -9.20 23.70
C SER A 52 14.88 -9.75 24.41
N ALA A 53 13.94 -10.30 23.64
CA ALA A 53 12.65 -10.78 24.14
C ALA A 53 12.75 -12.18 24.79
N LYS A 54 13.07 -12.24 26.08
CA LYS A 54 13.35 -13.50 26.80
C LYS A 54 12.14 -14.40 26.94
N ASN A 55 10.94 -13.82 27.07
CA ASN A 55 9.71 -14.54 27.38
C ASN A 55 8.73 -14.62 26.19
N LEU A 56 9.07 -14.01 25.06
CA LEU A 56 8.16 -13.86 23.92
C LEU A 56 7.84 -15.22 23.27
N LYS A 57 6.56 -15.52 23.16
CA LYS A 57 6.02 -16.75 22.55
C LYS A 57 5.24 -16.48 21.25
N LEU A 58 4.65 -15.28 21.15
CA LEU A 58 3.76 -14.94 20.04
C LEU A 58 3.94 -13.47 19.61
N ILE A 59 4.07 -13.29 18.31
CA ILE A 59 3.94 -11.99 17.63
C ILE A 59 2.62 -11.99 16.84
N SER A 60 1.65 -11.19 17.29
CA SER A 60 0.35 -11.01 16.62
C SER A 60 0.38 -9.72 15.80
N ARG A 61 0.62 -9.83 14.50
CA ARG A 61 0.73 -8.69 13.59
C ARG A 61 -0.65 -8.22 13.13
N VAL A 62 -1.02 -7.00 13.46
CA VAL A 62 -2.24 -6.35 12.94
C VAL A 62 -1.94 -5.76 11.56
N GLY A 63 -2.31 -6.48 10.52
CA GLY A 63 -2.08 -6.08 9.12
C GLY A 63 -1.66 -7.25 8.22
N ILE A 64 -1.52 -6.97 6.93
CA ILE A 64 -1.17 -7.96 5.89
C ILE A 64 0.34 -8.20 5.82
N GLY A 65 1.15 -7.13 5.94
CA GLY A 65 2.59 -7.20 5.74
C GLY A 65 3.32 -7.78 6.95
N LEU A 66 4.33 -8.60 6.67
CA LEU A 66 5.25 -9.17 7.66
C LEU A 66 6.68 -8.67 7.46
N ASP A 67 6.87 -7.68 6.61
CA ASP A 67 8.17 -7.10 6.24
C ASP A 67 8.88 -6.37 7.39
N ASN A 68 8.13 -6.01 8.43
CA ASN A 68 8.65 -5.43 9.67
C ASN A 68 9.03 -6.47 10.74
N VAL A 69 8.86 -7.78 10.48
CA VAL A 69 9.18 -8.87 11.40
C VAL A 69 10.28 -9.76 10.83
N ASP A 70 11.35 -9.99 11.57
CA ASP A 70 12.35 -10.99 11.22
C ASP A 70 11.80 -12.40 11.47
N LEU A 71 11.16 -12.98 10.45
CA LEU A 71 10.53 -14.29 10.50
C LEU A 71 11.54 -15.41 10.76
N LEU A 72 12.80 -15.24 10.30
CA LEU A 72 13.86 -16.23 10.51
C LEU A 72 14.28 -16.25 11.99
N ALA A 73 14.51 -15.09 12.57
CA ALA A 73 14.85 -14.98 13.99
C ALA A 73 13.70 -15.50 14.88
N ALA A 74 12.45 -15.17 14.55
CA ALA A 74 11.28 -15.69 15.28
C ALA A 74 11.23 -17.22 15.25
N ARG A 75 11.43 -17.81 14.07
CA ARG A 75 11.47 -19.27 13.89
C ARG A 75 12.60 -19.94 14.67
N GLU A 76 13.79 -19.38 14.64
CA GLU A 76 14.97 -19.90 15.37
C GLU A 76 14.74 -19.93 16.89
N LYS A 77 13.97 -18.96 17.41
CA LYS A 77 13.59 -18.87 18.83
C LYS A 77 12.30 -19.59 19.18
N GLY A 78 11.63 -20.24 18.23
CA GLY A 78 10.35 -20.91 18.46
C GLY A 78 9.18 -19.97 18.72
N ILE A 79 9.29 -18.69 18.33
CA ILE A 79 8.25 -17.68 18.49
C ILE A 79 7.25 -17.81 17.33
N SER A 80 5.97 -18.00 17.68
CA SER A 80 4.88 -18.04 16.68
C SER A 80 4.60 -16.64 16.13
N VAL A 81 4.34 -16.55 14.83
CA VAL A 81 3.92 -15.29 14.19
C VAL A 81 2.58 -15.50 13.52
N CYS A 82 1.59 -14.71 13.88
CA CYS A 82 0.30 -14.64 13.22
C CYS A 82 0.04 -13.22 12.68
N TYR A 83 -0.88 -13.10 11.72
CA TYR A 83 -1.20 -11.83 11.08
C TYR A 83 -2.65 -11.81 10.59
N THR A 84 -3.14 -10.64 10.18
CA THR A 84 -4.52 -10.46 9.70
C THR A 84 -4.53 -10.22 8.17
N PRO A 85 -4.51 -11.29 7.34
CA PRO A 85 -4.30 -11.15 5.90
C PRO A 85 -5.47 -10.55 5.14
N ASP A 86 -6.69 -10.69 5.63
CA ASP A 86 -7.91 -10.32 4.90
C ASP A 86 -8.59 -9.07 5.45
N ALA A 87 -8.47 -8.80 6.74
CA ALA A 87 -9.17 -7.69 7.39
C ALA A 87 -8.90 -6.31 6.76
N PRO A 88 -7.66 -5.92 6.43
CA PRO A 88 -7.41 -4.61 5.82
C PRO A 88 -7.74 -4.54 4.32
N ALA A 89 -7.87 -5.68 3.64
CA ALA A 89 -7.96 -5.71 2.18
C ALA A 89 -9.15 -4.95 1.58
N PRO A 90 -10.37 -4.95 2.19
CA PRO A 90 -11.48 -4.13 1.71
C PRO A 90 -11.19 -2.64 1.77
N ALA A 91 -10.65 -2.15 2.88
CA ALA A 91 -10.34 -0.73 3.09
C ALA A 91 -9.25 -0.25 2.12
N VAL A 92 -8.15 -1.02 1.96
CA VAL A 92 -7.08 -0.69 1.00
C VAL A 92 -7.62 -0.63 -0.42
N ALA A 93 -8.49 -1.56 -0.81
CA ALA A 93 -9.09 -1.56 -2.15
C ALA A 93 -9.97 -0.31 -2.37
N GLU A 94 -10.69 0.13 -1.36
CA GLU A 94 -11.53 1.34 -1.43
C GLU A 94 -10.68 2.61 -1.50
N LEU A 95 -9.66 2.74 -0.67
CA LEU A 95 -8.70 3.84 -0.78
C LEU A 95 -8.07 3.88 -2.17
N THR A 96 -7.62 2.74 -2.70
CA THR A 96 -7.04 2.66 -4.04
C THR A 96 -7.99 3.20 -5.11
N ILE A 97 -9.27 2.80 -5.08
CA ILE A 97 -10.29 3.29 -6.03
C ILE A 97 -10.55 4.79 -5.82
N GLY A 98 -10.60 5.26 -4.58
CA GLY A 98 -10.72 6.68 -4.27
C GLY A 98 -9.57 7.51 -4.84
N LEU A 99 -8.33 7.03 -4.71
CA LEU A 99 -7.14 7.65 -5.29
C LEU A 99 -7.17 7.62 -6.83
N MET A 100 -7.59 6.49 -7.44
CA MET A 100 -7.81 6.41 -8.90
C MET A 100 -8.78 7.48 -9.39
N LEU A 101 -9.94 7.59 -8.75
CA LEU A 101 -10.94 8.59 -9.10
C LEU A 101 -10.42 10.01 -8.89
N SER A 102 -9.70 10.25 -7.81
CA SER A 102 -9.11 11.56 -7.50
C SER A 102 -8.10 12.00 -8.57
N LEU A 103 -7.26 11.09 -9.04
CA LEU A 103 -6.33 11.35 -10.14
C LEU A 103 -7.08 11.56 -11.46
N LEU A 104 -7.94 10.62 -11.86
CA LEU A 104 -8.68 10.68 -13.13
C LEU A 104 -9.55 11.93 -13.25
N ARG A 105 -10.08 12.44 -12.15
CA ARG A 105 -10.96 13.61 -12.13
C ARG A 105 -10.26 14.86 -11.63
N MET A 106 -8.94 14.79 -11.35
CA MET A 106 -8.11 15.91 -10.88
C MET A 106 -8.68 16.61 -9.63
N VAL A 107 -9.30 15.82 -8.72
CA VAL A 107 -10.01 16.36 -7.55
C VAL A 107 -9.05 17.10 -6.63
N HIS A 108 -7.86 16.56 -6.38
CA HIS A 108 -6.84 17.15 -5.51
C HIS A 108 -6.31 18.48 -6.06
N VAL A 109 -6.03 18.55 -7.37
CA VAL A 109 -5.58 19.80 -8.03
C VAL A 109 -6.68 20.86 -7.96
N SER A 110 -7.91 20.50 -8.33
CA SER A 110 -9.03 21.45 -8.26
C SER A 110 -9.30 21.96 -6.85
N ASN A 111 -9.20 21.06 -5.85
CA ASN A 111 -9.35 21.45 -4.45
C ASN A 111 -8.25 22.44 -4.02
N SER A 112 -6.98 22.13 -4.33
CA SER A 112 -5.84 23.00 -4.03
C SER A 112 -6.00 24.38 -4.69
N GLN A 113 -6.36 24.42 -5.98
CA GLN A 113 -6.57 25.66 -6.72
C GLN A 113 -7.68 26.51 -6.12
N LEU A 114 -8.83 25.93 -5.77
CA LEU A 114 -9.92 26.67 -5.14
C LEU A 114 -9.53 27.26 -3.78
N HIS A 115 -8.80 26.52 -2.95
CA HIS A 115 -8.28 27.04 -1.69
C HIS A 115 -7.31 28.21 -1.87
N ASN A 116 -6.63 28.27 -3.02
CA ASN A 116 -5.76 29.38 -3.42
C ASN A 116 -6.48 30.48 -4.22
N GLY A 117 -7.82 30.47 -4.27
CA GLY A 117 -8.63 31.49 -4.96
C GLY A 117 -8.65 31.37 -6.49
N LEU A 118 -8.18 30.26 -7.05
CA LEU A 118 -8.15 30.03 -8.48
C LEU A 118 -9.37 29.21 -8.94
N TRP A 119 -10.12 29.73 -9.90
CA TRP A 119 -11.27 29.07 -10.50
C TRP A 119 -10.89 28.51 -11.87
N GLU A 120 -10.35 27.29 -11.90
CA GLU A 120 -9.96 26.61 -13.15
C GLU A 120 -10.73 25.32 -13.32
N ARG A 121 -11.28 25.11 -14.53
CA ARG A 121 -11.94 23.86 -14.90
C ARG A 121 -10.95 22.95 -15.60
N LYS A 122 -10.73 21.75 -15.06
CA LYS A 122 -9.87 20.72 -15.67
C LYS A 122 -10.74 19.60 -16.24
N PHE A 123 -10.36 19.11 -17.41
CA PHE A 123 -11.02 17.94 -18.01
C PHE A 123 -10.40 16.65 -17.44
N GLY A 124 -11.22 15.83 -16.83
CA GLY A 124 -10.82 14.51 -16.34
C GLY A 124 -11.31 13.39 -17.26
N ARG A 125 -10.92 12.17 -16.92
CA ARG A 125 -11.30 10.93 -17.60
C ARG A 125 -12.30 10.13 -16.77
N ARG A 126 -13.17 9.34 -17.41
CA ARG A 126 -14.09 8.42 -16.73
C ARG A 126 -13.44 7.06 -16.55
N MET A 127 -13.66 6.43 -15.40
CA MET A 127 -13.12 5.11 -15.07
C MET A 127 -13.44 4.05 -16.15
N ALA A 128 -14.66 4.06 -16.69
CA ALA A 128 -15.07 3.11 -17.72
C ALA A 128 -14.31 3.22 -19.06
N ASN A 129 -13.62 4.35 -19.29
CA ASN A 129 -13.00 4.67 -20.58
C ASN A 129 -11.47 4.61 -20.54
N VAL A 130 -10.90 4.04 -19.47
CA VAL A 130 -9.45 3.90 -19.32
C VAL A 130 -9.02 2.44 -19.34
N THR A 131 -7.80 2.19 -19.77
CA THR A 131 -7.14 0.90 -19.59
C THR A 131 -6.47 0.88 -18.22
N ILE A 132 -6.86 -0.06 -17.38
CA ILE A 132 -6.35 -0.20 -16.02
C ILE A 132 -5.35 -1.33 -15.97
N GLY A 133 -4.11 -1.03 -15.60
CA GLY A 133 -3.07 -1.98 -15.28
C GLY A 133 -3.11 -2.36 -13.80
N ILE A 134 -3.15 -3.64 -13.50
CA ILE A 134 -3.06 -4.16 -12.13
C ILE A 134 -1.83 -5.07 -12.06
N ILE A 135 -0.88 -4.72 -11.19
CA ILE A 135 0.30 -5.54 -10.92
C ILE A 135 0.17 -6.11 -9.50
N GLY A 136 -0.10 -7.42 -9.43
CA GLY A 136 -0.52 -8.13 -8.23
C GLY A 136 -2.04 -8.25 -8.16
N ALA A 137 -2.60 -9.39 -8.53
CA ALA A 137 -4.05 -9.65 -8.56
C ALA A 137 -4.55 -10.49 -7.37
N GLY A 138 -3.80 -10.45 -6.26
CA GLY A 138 -4.15 -11.14 -5.02
C GLY A 138 -5.35 -10.52 -4.28
N ARG A 139 -5.28 -10.57 -2.94
CA ARG A 139 -6.38 -10.11 -2.05
C ARG A 139 -6.87 -8.69 -2.33
N ILE A 140 -5.95 -7.75 -2.60
CA ILE A 140 -6.30 -6.34 -2.83
C ILE A 140 -6.57 -6.09 -4.31
N GLY A 141 -5.63 -6.40 -5.21
CA GLY A 141 -5.77 -6.10 -6.64
C GLY A 141 -6.98 -6.78 -7.27
N GLY A 142 -7.27 -8.03 -6.90
CA GLY A 142 -8.50 -8.72 -7.34
C GLY A 142 -9.77 -8.03 -6.82
N ARG A 143 -9.79 -7.52 -5.57
CA ARG A 143 -10.92 -6.74 -5.05
C ARG A 143 -11.09 -5.41 -5.77
N VAL A 144 -10.00 -4.71 -6.07
CA VAL A 144 -10.03 -3.46 -6.86
C VAL A 144 -10.68 -3.72 -8.23
N ALA A 145 -10.23 -4.73 -8.97
CA ALA A 145 -10.80 -5.08 -10.26
C ALA A 145 -12.30 -5.42 -10.18
N ARG A 146 -12.70 -6.25 -9.21
CA ARG A 146 -14.12 -6.62 -9.00
C ARG A 146 -14.99 -5.42 -8.64
N LYS A 147 -14.54 -4.56 -7.70
CA LYS A 147 -15.28 -3.36 -7.28
C LYS A 147 -15.44 -2.38 -8.45
N ILE A 148 -14.37 -2.14 -9.22
CA ILE A 148 -14.42 -1.25 -10.40
C ILE A 148 -15.40 -1.78 -11.42
N THR A 149 -15.34 -3.07 -11.75
CA THR A 149 -16.27 -3.70 -12.71
C THR A 149 -17.73 -3.54 -12.28
N ARG A 150 -18.03 -3.76 -11.01
CA ARG A 150 -19.40 -3.65 -10.47
C ARG A 150 -19.92 -2.22 -10.42
N ALA A 151 -19.04 -1.25 -10.13
CA ALA A 151 -19.47 0.15 -9.94
C ALA A 151 -19.42 0.99 -11.21
N PHE A 152 -18.48 0.73 -12.12
CA PHE A 152 -18.19 1.60 -13.27
C PHE A 152 -18.33 0.91 -14.64
N GLY A 153 -18.75 -0.35 -14.66
CA GLY A 153 -18.79 -1.16 -15.87
C GLY A 153 -17.46 -1.88 -16.12
N THR A 154 -17.20 -2.22 -17.39
CA THR A 154 -16.07 -3.08 -17.77
C THR A 154 -14.96 -2.28 -18.49
N PRO A 155 -14.13 -1.50 -17.80
CA PRO A 155 -12.93 -0.95 -18.42
C PRO A 155 -12.03 -2.10 -18.91
N ARG A 156 -11.07 -1.79 -19.78
CA ARG A 156 -10.08 -2.78 -20.17
C ARG A 156 -9.10 -2.99 -19.03
N PHE A 157 -9.00 -4.23 -18.53
CA PHE A 157 -8.00 -4.61 -17.53
C PHE A 157 -6.83 -5.36 -18.17
N LEU A 158 -5.62 -4.89 -17.90
CA LEU A 158 -4.36 -5.60 -18.11
C LEU A 158 -3.81 -6.00 -16.74
N VAL A 159 -3.64 -7.30 -16.51
CA VAL A 159 -3.34 -7.81 -15.17
C VAL A 159 -2.05 -8.65 -15.21
N ASN A 160 -1.18 -8.43 -14.24
CA ASN A 160 0.01 -9.24 -14.03
C ASN A 160 0.01 -9.83 -12.63
N ASP A 161 0.28 -11.10 -12.53
CA ASP A 161 0.54 -11.81 -11.28
C ASP A 161 1.45 -13.01 -11.57
N ILE A 162 2.24 -13.42 -10.58
CA ILE A 162 3.05 -14.64 -10.67
C ILE A 162 2.19 -15.91 -10.64
N ASN A 163 1.00 -15.83 -10.03
CA ASN A 163 0.01 -16.90 -9.95
C ASN A 163 -1.35 -16.39 -10.46
N PRO A 164 -1.60 -16.44 -11.79
CA PRO A 164 -2.85 -15.98 -12.35
C PRO A 164 -4.09 -16.68 -11.74
N ASP A 165 -5.04 -15.89 -11.26
CA ASP A 165 -6.26 -16.37 -10.64
C ASP A 165 -7.33 -16.67 -11.73
N ASN A 166 -7.60 -17.95 -11.95
CA ASN A 166 -8.60 -18.39 -12.91
C ASN A 166 -10.03 -17.98 -12.54
N ASP A 167 -10.33 -17.86 -11.25
CA ASP A 167 -11.66 -17.45 -10.79
C ASP A 167 -11.88 -15.97 -11.07
N LEU A 168 -10.87 -15.14 -10.89
CA LEU A 168 -10.92 -13.73 -11.30
C LEU A 168 -11.21 -13.59 -12.80
N SER A 169 -10.58 -14.43 -13.65
CA SER A 169 -10.81 -14.43 -15.10
C SER A 169 -12.22 -14.87 -15.51
N ARG A 170 -12.89 -15.66 -14.68
CA ARG A 170 -14.29 -16.06 -14.89
C ARG A 170 -15.28 -15.00 -14.46
N GLU A 171 -14.93 -14.24 -13.41
CA GLU A 171 -15.82 -13.22 -12.84
C GLU A 171 -15.79 -11.90 -13.61
N ILE A 172 -14.64 -11.52 -14.15
CA ILE A 172 -14.46 -10.24 -14.86
C ILE A 172 -13.70 -10.42 -16.16
N LYS A 173 -14.00 -9.57 -17.14
CA LYS A 173 -13.24 -9.52 -18.39
C LYS A 173 -11.88 -8.84 -18.16
N LEU A 174 -10.81 -9.61 -18.21
CA LEU A 174 -9.43 -9.13 -18.06
C LEU A 174 -8.49 -9.82 -19.06
N GLU A 175 -7.31 -9.26 -19.23
CA GLU A 175 -6.23 -9.80 -20.04
C GLU A 175 -4.98 -9.98 -19.14
N TRP A 176 -4.55 -11.24 -18.96
CA TRP A 176 -3.26 -11.51 -18.32
C TRP A 176 -2.13 -11.05 -19.23
N SER A 177 -1.24 -10.21 -18.70
CA SER A 177 -0.26 -9.48 -19.49
C SER A 177 1.09 -9.41 -18.80
N SER A 178 2.15 -9.23 -19.57
CA SER A 178 3.46 -8.89 -19.01
C SER A 178 3.45 -7.47 -18.45
N LYS A 179 4.37 -7.18 -17.54
CA LYS A 179 4.55 -5.83 -16.96
C LYS A 179 4.86 -4.80 -18.05
N GLU A 180 5.70 -5.15 -19.00
CA GLU A 180 6.09 -4.29 -20.13
C GLU A 180 4.89 -3.89 -21.00
N LYS A 181 3.93 -4.81 -21.18
CA LYS A 181 2.69 -4.49 -21.90
C LYS A 181 1.81 -3.55 -21.06
N ILE A 182 1.70 -3.79 -19.77
CA ILE A 182 0.96 -2.92 -18.85
C ILE A 182 1.55 -1.51 -18.87
N TYR A 183 2.87 -1.36 -18.78
CA TYR A 183 3.52 -0.05 -18.83
C TYR A 183 3.17 0.69 -20.13
N ARG A 184 3.26 0.06 -21.27
CA ARG A 184 3.00 0.70 -22.57
C ARG A 184 1.55 1.03 -22.85
N GLU A 185 0.61 0.23 -22.34
CA GLU A 185 -0.79 0.32 -22.78
C GLU A 185 -1.75 0.83 -21.70
N ALA A 186 -1.41 0.77 -20.42
CA ALA A 186 -2.31 1.22 -19.38
C ALA A 186 -2.34 2.75 -19.26
N ASP A 187 -3.51 3.29 -18.95
CA ASP A 187 -3.73 4.69 -18.63
C ASP A 187 -3.54 4.97 -17.13
N ILE A 188 -3.81 3.97 -16.31
CA ILE A 188 -3.60 4.00 -14.87
C ILE A 188 -3.10 2.66 -14.40
N ILE A 189 -2.01 2.64 -13.60
CA ILE A 189 -1.37 1.43 -13.11
C ILE A 189 -1.47 1.41 -11.59
N SER A 190 -1.92 0.30 -11.03
CA SER A 190 -2.02 0.10 -9.58
C SER A 190 -1.21 -1.09 -9.12
N LEU A 191 -0.43 -0.89 -8.06
CA LEU A 191 0.48 -1.88 -7.50
C LEU A 191 -0.09 -2.53 -6.24
N HIS A 192 -0.07 -3.85 -6.19
CA HIS A 192 -0.58 -4.65 -5.07
C HIS A 192 0.34 -5.84 -4.78
N LEU A 193 1.62 -5.55 -4.65
CA LEU A 193 2.68 -6.53 -4.42
C LEU A 193 3.27 -6.41 -3.02
N PRO A 194 3.78 -7.51 -2.43
CA PRO A 194 4.64 -7.40 -1.25
C PRO A 194 5.99 -6.80 -1.63
N LEU A 195 6.69 -6.20 -0.66
CA LEU A 195 8.08 -5.80 -0.83
C LEU A 195 8.99 -7.01 -0.57
N THR A 196 9.71 -7.44 -1.60
CA THR A 196 10.70 -8.52 -1.58
C THR A 196 11.97 -8.05 -2.25
N ALA A 197 13.01 -8.89 -2.30
CA ALA A 197 14.22 -8.58 -3.05
C ALA A 197 13.93 -8.35 -4.55
N GLU A 198 12.98 -9.10 -5.12
CA GLU A 198 12.60 -9.03 -6.54
C GLU A 198 11.68 -7.85 -6.86
N THR A 199 10.92 -7.36 -5.88
CA THR A 199 9.99 -6.23 -6.09
C THR A 199 10.56 -4.90 -5.62
N ARG A 200 11.67 -4.90 -4.90
CA ARG A 200 12.38 -3.66 -4.51
C ARG A 200 12.94 -2.96 -5.75
N ASN A 201 12.57 -1.67 -5.89
CA ASN A 201 12.89 -0.86 -7.06
C ASN A 201 12.52 -1.55 -8.40
N MET A 202 11.46 -2.35 -8.38
CA MET A 202 10.97 -3.03 -9.58
C MET A 202 10.54 -2.03 -10.66
N ILE A 203 10.07 -0.86 -10.25
CA ILE A 203 9.71 0.22 -11.17
C ILE A 203 10.75 1.32 -11.05
N THR A 204 11.56 1.43 -12.10
CA THR A 204 12.64 2.40 -12.26
C THR A 204 12.26 3.51 -13.21
N ARG A 205 13.15 4.48 -13.39
CA ARG A 205 13.01 5.55 -14.41
C ARG A 205 12.72 4.99 -15.80
N GLN A 206 13.39 3.90 -16.19
CA GLN A 206 13.19 3.29 -17.51
C GLN A 206 11.75 2.79 -17.67
N ASP A 207 11.21 2.13 -16.67
CA ASP A 207 9.83 1.61 -16.69
C ASP A 207 8.80 2.76 -16.71
N LEU A 208 9.03 3.79 -15.89
CA LEU A 208 8.17 4.98 -15.85
C LEU A 208 8.16 5.73 -17.20
N LEU A 209 9.30 5.82 -17.89
CA LEU A 209 9.37 6.42 -19.21
C LEU A 209 8.78 5.55 -20.34
N CYS A 210 8.64 4.24 -20.13
CA CYS A 210 7.91 3.35 -21.04
C CYS A 210 6.38 3.50 -20.92
N MET A 211 5.88 4.14 -19.85
CA MET A 211 4.44 4.40 -19.69
C MET A 211 3.99 5.50 -20.66
N LYS A 212 2.67 5.55 -20.90
CA LYS A 212 2.10 6.66 -21.68
C LYS A 212 2.42 8.00 -21.02
N SER A 213 2.62 9.04 -21.82
CA SER A 213 2.94 10.39 -21.32
C SER A 213 1.80 11.03 -20.50
N ASP A 214 0.61 10.46 -20.52
CA ASP A 214 -0.54 10.86 -19.71
C ASP A 214 -0.98 9.75 -18.72
N ALA A 215 -0.14 8.74 -18.52
CA ALA A 215 -0.42 7.68 -17.57
C ALA A 215 -0.32 8.15 -16.12
N MET A 216 -0.98 7.42 -15.24
CA MET A 216 -0.99 7.63 -13.80
C MET A 216 -0.55 6.35 -13.09
N ILE A 217 0.14 6.48 -11.95
CA ILE A 217 0.57 5.33 -11.16
C ILE A 217 0.13 5.44 -9.71
N ILE A 218 -0.28 4.33 -9.12
CA ILE A 218 -0.76 4.24 -7.74
C ILE A 218 0.00 3.18 -6.99
N ASN A 219 0.50 3.55 -5.82
CA ASN A 219 1.12 2.62 -4.89
C ASN A 219 0.46 2.72 -3.50
N THR A 220 -0.40 1.77 -3.20
CA THR A 220 -0.99 1.52 -1.88
C THR A 220 -0.47 0.19 -1.30
N ALA A 221 0.62 -0.33 -1.83
CA ALA A 221 1.19 -1.62 -1.44
C ALA A 221 2.33 -1.49 -0.43
N ARG A 222 3.54 -1.10 -0.91
CA ARG A 222 4.73 -0.87 -0.09
C ARG A 222 5.62 0.20 -0.70
N GLY A 223 6.25 1.02 0.17
CA GLY A 223 7.39 1.86 -0.21
C GLY A 223 8.53 1.01 -0.76
N GLY A 224 9.35 1.58 -1.62
CA GLY A 224 10.47 0.90 -2.25
C GLY A 224 10.13 -0.06 -3.40
N ILE A 225 8.87 -0.24 -3.79
CA ILE A 225 8.50 -0.95 -5.04
C ILE A 225 8.77 -0.05 -6.25
N ILE A 226 8.43 1.23 -6.14
CA ILE A 226 8.82 2.26 -7.09
C ILE A 226 10.07 2.94 -6.54
N ASN A 227 11.07 3.19 -7.37
CA ASN A 227 12.17 4.06 -6.98
C ASN A 227 11.64 5.49 -6.83
N GLU A 228 11.60 6.01 -5.61
CA GLU A 228 10.97 7.30 -5.29
C GLU A 228 11.66 8.49 -5.97
N LYS A 229 12.99 8.42 -6.10
CA LYS A 229 13.76 9.46 -6.81
C LYS A 229 13.42 9.48 -8.29
N ASP A 230 13.35 8.32 -8.91
CA ASP A 230 13.01 8.19 -10.33
C ASP A 230 11.59 8.68 -10.60
N LEU A 231 10.64 8.34 -9.70
CA LEU A 231 9.26 8.81 -9.78
C LEU A 231 9.18 10.34 -9.68
N PHE A 232 9.92 10.94 -8.73
CA PHE A 232 10.00 12.40 -8.60
C PHE A 232 10.51 13.05 -9.90
N ASP A 233 11.63 12.55 -10.42
CA ASP A 233 12.26 13.11 -11.64
C ASP A 233 11.31 13.02 -12.84
N VAL A 234 10.62 11.91 -13.01
CA VAL A 234 9.67 11.68 -14.11
C VAL A 234 8.39 12.52 -13.95
N LEU A 235 7.85 12.63 -12.76
CA LEU A 235 6.74 13.53 -12.48
C LEU A 235 7.15 15.00 -12.72
N LYS A 236 8.30 15.42 -12.22
CA LYS A 236 8.81 16.78 -12.39
C LYS A 236 9.00 17.15 -13.86
N SER A 237 9.45 16.20 -14.68
CA SER A 237 9.57 16.42 -16.14
C SER A 237 8.25 16.55 -16.88
N GLY A 238 7.13 16.17 -16.26
CA GLY A 238 5.81 16.22 -16.87
C GLY A 238 5.45 15.01 -17.73
N HIS A 239 6.25 13.94 -17.73
CA HIS A 239 5.95 12.76 -18.54
C HIS A 239 4.70 12.03 -18.06
N LEU A 240 4.57 11.78 -16.75
CA LEU A 240 3.33 11.19 -16.19
C LEU A 240 2.31 12.28 -15.83
N ALA A 241 1.02 11.98 -16.03
CA ALA A 241 -0.07 12.87 -15.65
C ALA A 241 -0.21 13.01 -14.12
N GLY A 242 0.13 12.00 -13.36
CA GLY A 242 0.09 12.04 -11.90
C GLY A 242 0.47 10.73 -11.23
N ALA A 243 0.55 10.78 -9.91
CA ALA A 243 0.75 9.61 -9.07
C ALA A 243 -0.09 9.70 -7.79
N ALA A 244 -0.37 8.55 -7.15
CA ALA A 244 -0.91 8.51 -5.80
C ALA A 244 -0.09 7.51 -4.97
N ILE A 245 0.52 7.98 -3.90
CA ILE A 245 1.46 7.24 -3.08
C ILE A 245 0.98 7.27 -1.64
N ASP A 246 0.61 6.11 -1.12
CA ASP A 246 0.17 5.93 0.27
C ASP A 246 1.29 5.40 1.18
N VAL A 247 2.36 4.88 0.58
CA VAL A 247 3.45 4.16 1.27
C VAL A 247 4.82 4.60 0.75
N PHE A 248 5.80 4.72 1.65
CA PHE A 248 7.10 5.31 1.33
C PHE A 248 8.26 4.43 1.83
N GLU A 249 9.45 4.61 1.25
CA GLU A 249 10.66 3.93 1.72
C GLU A 249 11.02 4.33 3.16
N GLN A 250 10.78 5.61 3.47
CA GLN A 250 10.94 6.13 4.83
C GLN A 250 9.64 6.78 5.29
N GLU A 251 9.12 6.34 6.44
CA GLU A 251 7.94 6.88 7.08
C GLU A 251 8.27 7.36 8.51
N PRO A 252 7.88 8.58 8.89
CA PRO A 252 7.13 9.61 8.14
C PRO A 252 7.88 10.16 6.92
N TYR A 253 7.11 10.42 5.84
CA TYR A 253 7.68 10.93 4.59
C TYR A 253 7.92 12.44 4.64
N LEU A 254 9.14 12.85 4.29
CA LEU A 254 9.57 14.26 4.19
C LEU A 254 10.28 14.53 2.85
N GLY A 255 10.03 13.70 1.85
CA GLY A 255 10.74 13.74 0.58
C GLY A 255 10.12 14.69 -0.47
N PRO A 256 10.77 14.80 -1.63
CA PRO A 256 10.47 15.81 -2.65
C PRO A 256 9.17 15.57 -3.42
N LEU A 257 8.54 14.39 -3.36
CA LEU A 257 7.22 14.18 -3.98
C LEU A 257 6.16 15.15 -3.45
N ALA A 258 6.34 15.68 -2.23
CA ALA A 258 5.48 16.69 -1.64
C ALA A 258 5.45 18.02 -2.42
N GLU A 259 6.46 18.29 -3.26
CA GLU A 259 6.52 19.47 -4.12
C GLU A 259 5.70 19.33 -5.41
N ILE A 260 5.22 18.11 -5.71
CA ILE A 260 4.54 17.80 -6.97
C ILE A 260 3.02 17.85 -6.78
N GLU A 261 2.36 18.92 -7.18
CA GLU A 261 0.91 19.12 -7.00
C GLU A 261 0.05 17.96 -7.58
N ARG A 262 0.47 17.35 -8.70
CA ARG A 262 -0.21 16.21 -9.31
C ARG A 262 0.13 14.85 -8.68
N CYS A 263 0.86 14.85 -7.56
CA CYS A 263 1.13 13.66 -6.76
C CYS A 263 0.28 13.71 -5.49
N ILE A 264 -0.68 12.80 -5.36
CA ILE A 264 -1.44 12.63 -4.12
C ILE A 264 -0.58 11.82 -3.17
N LEU A 265 -0.37 12.35 -1.97
CA LEU A 265 0.34 11.67 -0.90
C LEU A 265 -0.62 11.43 0.27
N THR A 266 -0.63 10.22 0.79
CA THR A 266 -1.40 9.86 1.99
C THR A 266 -0.49 9.15 2.99
N ALA A 267 -0.79 9.29 4.27
CA ALA A 267 0.09 8.86 5.36
C ALA A 267 -0.16 7.41 5.77
N HIS A 268 0.03 6.47 4.82
CA HIS A 268 -0.16 5.02 5.01
C HIS A 268 -1.56 4.71 5.56
N LEU A 269 -2.59 5.27 4.92
CA LEU A 269 -3.99 5.19 5.35
C LEU A 269 -4.70 3.92 4.91
N GLY A 270 -4.07 3.08 4.10
CA GLY A 270 -4.72 1.94 3.44
C GLY A 270 -5.57 1.06 4.35
N SER A 271 -5.12 0.80 5.57
CA SER A 271 -5.83 -0.03 6.55
C SER A 271 -6.57 0.77 7.63
N MET A 272 -6.52 2.11 7.61
CA MET A 272 -7.10 2.97 8.62
C MET A 272 -8.59 3.17 8.39
N SER A 273 -9.39 2.18 8.76
CA SER A 273 -10.86 2.21 8.76
C SER A 273 -11.38 2.02 10.18
N VAL A 274 -12.55 2.54 10.48
CA VAL A 274 -13.19 2.41 11.82
C VAL A 274 -14.08 1.19 11.95
N ASP A 275 -14.31 0.47 10.88
CA ASP A 275 -15.15 -0.74 10.71
C ASP A 275 -14.35 -2.02 10.40
#